data_c1fc0dddd583c37db8c88c081735435d
#
_entry.id   c1fc0dddd583c37db8c88c081735435d
#
_cell.length_a   1.000
_cell.length_b   1.000
_cell.length_c   1.000
_cell.angle_alpha   90.00
_cell.angle_beta   90.00
_cell.angle_gamma   90.00
#
_symmetry.space_group_name_H-M   'P 1'
#
loop_
_entity.id
_entity.type
_entity.pdbx_description
1 polymer ?
#
loop_
_entity_poly.entity_id
_entity_poly.type
_entity_poly.pdbx_seq_one_letter_code
_entity_poly.pdbx_strand_id
1 'polypeptide(L)'
;NKLLDENVCAILGDVTSTPTIALAQKSVLDNIPCVTASATAEDVVAHGNNMFRATVTDPFQGVVLAEFAKKQGYQRVGTIFNSGGDYEIGVNNAFVQRARELGIEVVSQQGYPTGAVDFNAQLTSIIGLDPDAILAPNYYQDNGKIVTQARQLGCKKPFMGADGWAGIIGGEQDYASAADLEGCFYCSAFVASNPDEKVQHFVKAYTEEYGEAPTNFCSLGYDAAMILCSALKTVEKRGYTY
;
A
#
# COMPACT_ATOMS: atom_id res chain seq x y z
N ASN A 1 -22.15 -5.22 -6.60
CA ASN A 1 -23.31 -5.67 -7.40
C ASN A 1 -23.76 -4.59 -8.39
N LYS A 2 -23.92 -3.32 -8.02
CA LYS A 2 -24.48 -2.27 -8.89
C LYS A 2 -23.78 -2.19 -10.26
N LEU A 3 -22.45 -2.17 -10.31
CA LEU A 3 -21.71 -2.14 -11.58
C LEU A 3 -21.93 -3.41 -12.42
N LEU A 4 -22.00 -4.57 -11.78
CA LEU A 4 -22.26 -5.83 -12.47
C LEU A 4 -23.67 -5.86 -13.07
N ASP A 5 -24.66 -5.31 -12.35
CA ASP A 5 -26.03 -5.22 -12.79
C ASP A 5 -26.24 -4.22 -13.95
N GLU A 6 -25.30 -3.29 -14.17
CA GLU A 6 -25.33 -2.29 -15.25
C GLU A 6 -24.66 -2.75 -16.57
N ASN A 7 -24.28 -4.02 -16.69
CA ASN A 7 -23.65 -4.62 -17.87
C ASN A 7 -22.38 -3.87 -18.32
N VAL A 8 -21.53 -3.48 -17.38
CA VAL A 8 -20.25 -2.87 -17.71
C VAL A 8 -19.32 -3.86 -18.40
N CYS A 9 -18.55 -3.40 -19.39
CA CYS A 9 -17.63 -4.26 -20.15
C CYS A 9 -16.32 -4.55 -19.42
N ALA A 10 -15.94 -3.72 -18.44
CA ALA A 10 -14.77 -3.90 -17.60
C ALA A 10 -14.89 -3.03 -16.34
N ILE A 11 -14.10 -3.35 -15.31
CA ILE A 11 -14.05 -2.59 -14.06
C ILE A 11 -12.61 -2.13 -13.78
N LEU A 12 -12.44 -0.84 -13.47
CA LEU A 12 -11.23 -0.28 -12.90
C LEU A 12 -11.46 -0.08 -11.39
N GLY A 13 -10.75 -0.85 -10.57
CA GLY A 13 -10.90 -0.84 -9.10
C GLY A 13 -10.82 -2.24 -8.49
N ASP A 14 -10.88 -2.43 -7.19
CA ASP A 14 -10.91 -1.38 -6.18
C ASP A 14 -9.48 -0.91 -5.83
N VAL A 15 -9.34 0.06 -4.91
CA VAL A 15 -8.05 0.66 -4.54
C VAL A 15 -7.28 -0.20 -3.53
N THR A 16 -7.98 -0.76 -2.53
CA THR A 16 -7.37 -1.49 -1.42
C THR A 16 -7.62 -3.00 -1.51
N SER A 17 -6.78 -3.80 -0.86
CA SER A 17 -6.76 -5.26 -1.05
C SER A 17 -8.05 -5.95 -0.65
N THR A 18 -8.54 -5.78 0.57
CA THR A 18 -9.73 -6.50 1.07
C THR A 18 -10.99 -6.28 0.21
N PRO A 19 -11.40 -5.05 -0.16
CA PRO A 19 -12.54 -4.87 -1.06
C PRO A 19 -12.27 -5.34 -2.49
N THR A 20 -11.02 -5.30 -2.97
CA THR A 20 -10.66 -5.84 -4.29
C THR A 20 -10.79 -7.36 -4.32
N ILE A 21 -10.41 -8.07 -3.26
CA ILE A 21 -10.64 -9.53 -3.12
C ILE A 21 -12.14 -9.83 -3.19
N ALA A 22 -12.97 -9.06 -2.48
CA ALA A 22 -14.43 -9.21 -2.53
C ALA A 22 -15.01 -8.94 -3.93
N LEU A 23 -14.45 -7.97 -4.67
CA LEU A 23 -14.79 -7.73 -6.08
C LEU A 23 -14.37 -8.92 -6.95
N ALA A 24 -13.16 -9.44 -6.79
CA ALA A 24 -12.65 -10.57 -7.55
C ALA A 24 -13.54 -11.81 -7.43
N GLN A 25 -13.94 -12.15 -6.20
CA GLN A 25 -14.85 -13.27 -5.91
C GLN A 25 -16.22 -13.16 -6.60
N LYS A 26 -16.68 -11.95 -6.87
CA LYS A 26 -17.97 -11.71 -7.56
C LYS A 26 -17.81 -11.60 -9.06
N SER A 27 -16.86 -10.83 -9.54
CA SER A 27 -16.68 -10.57 -10.98
C SER A 27 -16.29 -11.81 -11.77
N VAL A 28 -15.69 -12.82 -11.11
CA VAL A 28 -15.35 -14.10 -11.76
C VAL A 28 -16.59 -14.85 -12.24
N LEU A 29 -17.73 -14.71 -11.57
CA LEU A 29 -18.97 -15.40 -11.93
C LEU A 29 -19.53 -14.89 -13.28
N ASP A 30 -19.34 -13.60 -13.58
CA ASP A 30 -19.78 -12.95 -14.80
C ASP A 30 -18.63 -12.80 -15.81
N ASN A 31 -17.45 -13.27 -15.47
CA ASN A 31 -16.20 -13.17 -16.25
C ASN A 31 -15.89 -11.74 -16.73
N ILE A 32 -16.22 -10.73 -15.92
CA ILE A 32 -15.97 -9.32 -16.23
C ILE A 32 -14.50 -9.00 -15.92
N PRO A 33 -13.72 -8.48 -16.91
CA PRO A 33 -12.34 -8.07 -16.68
C PRO A 33 -12.26 -6.94 -15.67
N CYS A 34 -11.40 -7.09 -14.68
CA CYS A 34 -11.17 -6.10 -13.66
C CYS A 34 -9.67 -5.78 -13.56
N VAL A 35 -9.32 -4.50 -13.47
CA VAL A 35 -7.94 -4.05 -13.22
C VAL A 35 -7.92 -3.27 -11.93
N THR A 36 -7.19 -3.76 -10.93
CA THR A 36 -6.89 -2.94 -9.76
C THR A 36 -5.62 -2.13 -9.99
N ALA A 37 -5.66 -0.87 -9.61
CA ALA A 37 -4.52 0.04 -9.69
C ALA A 37 -3.49 -0.24 -8.59
N SER A 38 -3.94 -0.51 -7.38
CA SER A 38 -3.10 -0.41 -6.17
C SER A 38 -3.29 -1.53 -5.13
N ALA A 39 -4.23 -2.45 -5.32
CA ALA A 39 -4.40 -3.56 -4.39
C ALA A 39 -3.26 -4.59 -4.54
N THR A 40 -2.46 -4.75 -3.49
CA THR A 40 -1.17 -5.45 -3.50
C THR A 40 -1.22 -6.88 -2.96
N ALA A 41 -2.26 -7.27 -2.20
CA ALA A 41 -2.38 -8.63 -1.67
C ALA A 41 -2.41 -9.68 -2.78
N GLU A 42 -1.72 -10.81 -2.56
CA GLU A 42 -1.61 -11.87 -3.58
C GLU A 42 -2.97 -12.42 -3.99
N ASP A 43 -3.88 -12.54 -3.03
CA ASP A 43 -5.21 -13.12 -3.22
C ASP A 43 -6.12 -12.33 -4.17
N VAL A 44 -5.79 -11.06 -4.43
CA VAL A 44 -6.52 -10.19 -5.38
C VAL A 44 -6.69 -10.82 -6.76
N VAL A 45 -5.69 -11.56 -7.24
CA VAL A 45 -5.68 -12.19 -8.57
C VAL A 45 -5.81 -13.71 -8.53
N ALA A 46 -6.13 -14.29 -7.37
CA ALA A 46 -6.17 -15.74 -7.18
C ALA A 46 -7.53 -16.38 -7.53
N HIS A 47 -8.61 -15.58 -7.66
CA HIS A 47 -9.97 -16.09 -7.79
C HIS A 47 -10.40 -16.43 -9.21
N GLY A 48 -9.68 -15.96 -10.23
CA GLY A 48 -10.01 -16.23 -11.64
C GLY A 48 -9.02 -15.55 -12.59
N ASN A 49 -9.27 -15.74 -13.89
CA ASN A 49 -8.41 -15.18 -14.95
C ASN A 49 -8.89 -13.81 -15.47
N ASN A 50 -9.87 -13.21 -14.80
CA ASN A 50 -10.47 -11.92 -15.14
C ASN A 50 -9.94 -10.76 -14.28
N MET A 51 -9.14 -11.04 -13.26
CA MET A 51 -8.52 -10.03 -12.39
C MET A 51 -7.07 -9.77 -12.78
N PHE A 52 -6.74 -8.49 -12.93
CA PHE A 52 -5.42 -7.99 -13.27
C PHE A 52 -4.97 -6.94 -12.25
N ARG A 53 -3.66 -6.82 -12.04
CA ARG A 53 -3.05 -5.87 -11.12
C ARG A 53 -2.01 -5.02 -11.84
N ALA A 54 -2.07 -3.69 -11.64
CA ALA A 54 -1.13 -2.72 -12.19
C ALA A 54 -0.09 -2.22 -11.16
N THR A 55 0.16 -3.00 -10.10
CA THR A 55 1.11 -2.63 -9.04
C THR A 55 1.91 -3.84 -8.55
N VAL A 56 2.83 -3.60 -7.60
CA VAL A 56 3.63 -4.63 -6.91
C VAL A 56 2.78 -5.49 -5.97
N THR A 57 3.39 -6.50 -5.35
CA THR A 57 2.74 -7.39 -4.38
C THR A 57 3.22 -7.13 -2.95
N ASP A 58 2.42 -7.54 -1.97
CA ASP A 58 2.80 -7.48 -0.55
C ASP A 58 4.10 -8.22 -0.25
N PRO A 59 4.33 -9.45 -0.76
CA PRO A 59 5.61 -10.13 -0.58
C PRO A 59 6.79 -9.33 -1.10
N PHE A 60 6.66 -8.68 -2.25
CA PHE A 60 7.72 -7.81 -2.78
C PHE A 60 8.02 -6.64 -1.84
N GLN A 61 7.00 -5.96 -1.35
CA GLN A 61 7.16 -4.84 -0.42
C GLN A 61 7.81 -5.27 0.90
N GLY A 62 7.33 -6.38 1.49
CA GLY A 62 7.89 -6.94 2.73
C GLY A 62 9.37 -7.31 2.59
N VAL A 63 9.76 -7.94 1.49
CA VAL A 63 11.16 -8.27 1.19
C VAL A 63 12.02 -7.01 1.06
N VAL A 64 11.58 -6.02 0.27
CA VAL A 64 12.29 -4.75 0.07
C VAL A 64 12.51 -4.01 1.39
N LEU A 65 11.48 -3.97 2.25
CA LEU A 65 11.57 -3.34 3.57
C LEU A 65 12.55 -4.06 4.51
N ALA A 66 12.61 -5.40 4.48
CA ALA A 66 13.56 -6.16 5.28
C ALA A 66 15.01 -5.95 4.79
N GLU A 67 15.22 -5.90 3.48
CA GLU A 67 16.52 -5.59 2.89
C GLU A 67 16.95 -4.14 3.17
N PHE A 68 16.02 -3.20 3.16
CA PHE A 68 16.26 -1.84 3.59
C PHE A 68 16.67 -1.79 5.06
N ALA A 69 15.95 -2.46 5.96
CA ALA A 69 16.29 -2.56 7.37
C ALA A 69 17.72 -3.10 7.58
N LYS A 70 18.09 -4.16 6.84
CA LYS A 70 19.45 -4.71 6.86
C LYS A 70 20.49 -3.71 6.40
N LYS A 71 20.21 -2.98 5.32
CA LYS A 71 21.11 -1.94 4.78
C LYS A 71 21.29 -0.77 5.76
N GLN A 72 20.27 -0.41 6.52
CA GLN A 72 20.34 0.60 7.58
C GLN A 72 21.08 0.11 8.84
N GLY A 73 21.40 -1.18 8.92
CA GLY A 73 22.08 -1.77 10.08
C GLY A 73 21.12 -2.10 11.24
N TYR A 74 19.81 -2.08 11.01
CA TYR A 74 18.83 -2.46 12.03
C TYR A 74 18.92 -3.96 12.31
N GLN A 75 19.08 -4.31 13.57
CA GLN A 75 19.21 -5.69 14.02
C GLN A 75 17.96 -6.16 14.76
N ARG A 76 17.18 -5.24 15.32
CA ARG A 76 16.00 -5.48 16.14
C ARG A 76 14.83 -4.63 15.63
N VAL A 77 13.76 -5.28 15.16
CA VAL A 77 12.59 -4.58 14.60
C VAL A 77 11.31 -5.05 15.30
N GLY A 78 10.51 -4.10 15.77
CA GLY A 78 9.13 -4.37 16.19
C GLY A 78 8.17 -4.17 15.02
N THR A 79 7.01 -4.84 15.04
CA THR A 79 5.97 -4.60 14.03
C THR A 79 4.61 -4.29 14.67
N ILE A 80 3.84 -3.38 14.04
CA ILE A 80 2.47 -3.04 14.43
C ILE A 80 1.59 -2.98 13.18
N PHE A 81 0.53 -3.79 13.12
CA PHE A 81 -0.28 -3.95 11.91
C PHE A 81 -1.76 -4.23 12.22
N ASN A 82 -2.64 -3.85 11.30
CA ASN A 82 -4.04 -4.21 11.35
C ASN A 82 -4.20 -5.72 11.09
N SER A 83 -4.66 -6.47 12.10
CA SER A 83 -4.83 -7.92 12.01
C SER A 83 -6.10 -8.35 11.27
N GLY A 84 -6.93 -7.42 10.82
CA GLY A 84 -8.12 -7.67 10.01
C GLY A 84 -7.96 -7.27 8.53
N GLY A 85 -6.77 -6.82 8.10
CA GLY A 85 -6.51 -6.40 6.72
C GLY A 85 -5.56 -7.34 5.97
N ASP A 86 -5.96 -7.76 4.77
CA ASP A 86 -5.16 -8.70 3.96
C ASP A 86 -3.82 -8.10 3.55
N TYR A 87 -3.79 -6.80 3.20
CA TYR A 87 -2.60 -6.06 2.85
C TYR A 87 -1.60 -6.00 4.01
N GLU A 88 -2.06 -5.56 5.18
CA GLU A 88 -1.20 -5.36 6.35
C GLU A 88 -0.60 -6.68 6.84
N ILE A 89 -1.41 -7.74 6.82
CA ILE A 89 -0.97 -9.10 7.15
C ILE A 89 0.04 -9.60 6.11
N GLY A 90 -0.23 -9.40 4.82
CA GLY A 90 0.64 -9.84 3.72
C GLY A 90 2.03 -9.23 3.80
N VAL A 91 2.11 -7.90 3.91
CA VAL A 91 3.39 -7.19 4.04
C VAL A 91 4.13 -7.57 5.33
N ASN A 92 3.41 -7.62 6.48
CA ASN A 92 4.01 -8.00 7.76
C ASN A 92 4.65 -9.40 7.68
N ASN A 93 3.92 -10.38 7.18
CA ASN A 93 4.38 -11.76 7.10
C ASN A 93 5.62 -11.90 6.21
N ALA A 94 5.60 -11.27 5.04
CA ALA A 94 6.74 -11.28 4.11
C ALA A 94 7.97 -10.58 4.70
N PHE A 95 7.78 -9.45 5.38
CA PHE A 95 8.85 -8.77 6.11
C PHE A 95 9.45 -9.68 7.19
N VAL A 96 8.61 -10.26 8.05
CA VAL A 96 9.06 -11.12 9.16
C VAL A 96 9.84 -12.33 8.65
N GLN A 97 9.37 -12.96 7.58
CA GLN A 97 10.08 -14.07 6.96
C GLN A 97 11.45 -13.63 6.46
N ARG A 98 11.51 -12.56 5.67
CA ARG A 98 12.76 -12.08 5.08
C ARG A 98 13.73 -11.53 6.13
N ALA A 99 13.24 -10.84 7.14
CA ALA A 99 14.03 -10.33 8.26
C ALA A 99 14.78 -11.47 8.97
N ARG A 100 14.10 -12.60 9.25
CA ARG A 100 14.72 -13.80 9.83
C ARG A 100 15.84 -14.38 8.95
N GLU A 101 15.62 -14.46 7.64
CA GLU A 101 16.64 -14.92 6.69
C GLU A 101 17.88 -14.02 6.67
N LEU A 102 17.69 -12.72 6.89
CA LEU A 102 18.75 -11.71 6.95
C LEU A 102 19.41 -11.60 8.34
N GLY A 103 18.95 -12.38 9.32
CA GLY A 103 19.44 -12.34 10.69
C GLY A 103 19.00 -11.09 11.47
N ILE A 104 17.86 -10.50 11.09
CA ILE A 104 17.22 -9.42 11.88
C ILE A 104 16.24 -10.07 12.86
N GLU A 105 16.37 -9.71 14.13
CA GLU A 105 15.45 -10.14 15.20
C GLU A 105 14.13 -9.36 15.11
N VAL A 106 13.01 -10.04 14.90
CA VAL A 106 11.69 -9.44 15.05
C VAL A 106 11.28 -9.58 16.53
N VAL A 107 11.52 -8.50 17.30
CA VAL A 107 11.39 -8.51 18.76
C VAL A 107 9.94 -8.54 19.25
N SER A 108 9.01 -8.03 18.44
CA SER A 108 7.57 -8.00 18.75
C SER A 108 6.75 -7.93 17.49
N GLN A 109 5.58 -8.56 17.49
CA GLN A 109 4.56 -8.43 16.45
C GLN A 109 3.23 -8.11 17.14
N GLN A 110 2.75 -6.88 16.98
CA GLN A 110 1.54 -6.39 17.63
C GLN A 110 0.43 -6.16 16.61
N GLY A 111 -0.57 -7.04 16.61
CA GLY A 111 -1.79 -6.84 15.84
C GLY A 111 -2.78 -5.95 16.59
N TYR A 112 -3.57 -5.17 15.83
CA TYR A 112 -4.72 -4.43 16.34
C TYR A 112 -5.95 -4.68 15.46
N PRO A 113 -7.18 -4.57 15.98
CA PRO A 113 -8.40 -4.78 15.20
C PRO A 113 -8.69 -3.58 14.29
N THR A 114 -9.29 -3.84 13.13
CA THR A 114 -9.77 -2.78 12.22
C THR A 114 -10.65 -1.77 12.97
N GLY A 115 -10.41 -0.49 12.72
CA GLY A 115 -11.13 0.62 13.36
C GLY A 115 -10.57 1.04 14.73
N ALA A 116 -9.45 0.47 15.16
CA ALA A 116 -8.76 0.95 16.36
C ALA A 116 -8.33 2.42 16.22
N VAL A 117 -8.36 3.14 17.33
CA VAL A 117 -7.93 4.55 17.40
C VAL A 117 -6.88 4.80 18.49
N ASP A 118 -6.69 3.84 19.38
CA ASP A 118 -5.71 3.84 20.46
C ASP A 118 -4.76 2.65 20.28
N PHE A 119 -3.48 2.94 20.21
CA PHE A 119 -2.40 1.99 19.95
C PHE A 119 -1.38 1.95 21.11
N ASN A 120 -1.67 2.63 22.23
CA ASN A 120 -0.72 2.80 23.33
C ASN A 120 -0.24 1.47 23.94
N ALA A 121 -1.14 0.47 24.04
CA ALA A 121 -0.76 -0.83 24.58
C ALA A 121 0.25 -1.56 23.68
N GLN A 122 -0.01 -1.60 22.38
CA GLN A 122 0.87 -2.21 21.38
C GLN A 122 2.21 -1.46 21.31
N LEU A 123 2.17 -0.13 21.27
CA LEU A 123 3.36 0.72 21.20
C LEU A 123 4.21 0.58 22.47
N THR A 124 3.61 0.58 23.66
CA THR A 124 4.34 0.38 24.92
C THR A 124 5.05 -0.98 24.92
N SER A 125 4.40 -2.04 24.44
CA SER A 125 5.00 -3.37 24.34
C SER A 125 6.20 -3.39 23.40
N ILE A 126 6.11 -2.72 22.24
CA ILE A 126 7.20 -2.65 21.27
C ILE A 126 8.35 -1.80 21.80
N ILE A 127 8.04 -0.59 22.28
CA ILE A 127 9.05 0.39 22.76
C ILE A 127 9.83 -0.16 23.94
N GLY A 128 9.16 -0.89 24.84
CA GLY A 128 9.80 -1.53 26.01
C GLY A 128 10.87 -2.57 25.67
N LEU A 129 10.88 -3.07 24.44
CA LEU A 129 11.90 -4.00 23.92
C LEU A 129 13.07 -3.30 23.23
N ASP A 130 13.07 -1.97 23.19
CA ASP A 130 14.11 -1.12 22.57
C ASP A 130 14.51 -1.58 21.15
N PRO A 131 13.60 -1.60 20.17
CA PRO A 131 13.93 -1.93 18.79
C PRO A 131 14.76 -0.82 18.14
N ASP A 132 15.49 -1.15 17.06
CA ASP A 132 16.18 -0.17 16.22
C ASP A 132 15.20 0.61 15.33
N ALA A 133 14.13 -0.07 14.88
CA ALA A 133 13.07 0.49 14.05
C ALA A 133 11.74 -0.24 14.29
N ILE A 134 10.65 0.38 13.83
CA ILE A 134 9.30 -0.20 13.90
C ILE A 134 8.72 -0.28 12.50
N LEU A 135 8.30 -1.47 12.08
CA LEU A 135 7.52 -1.66 10.86
C LEU A 135 6.04 -1.39 11.14
N ALA A 136 5.41 -0.54 10.35
CA ALA A 136 3.98 -0.24 10.40
C ALA A 136 3.38 -0.30 8.98
N PRO A 137 3.05 -1.50 8.45
CA PRO A 137 2.59 -1.68 7.09
C PRO A 137 1.08 -1.45 6.98
N ASN A 138 0.60 -0.31 7.44
CA ASN A 138 -0.81 0.03 7.44
C ASN A 138 -1.09 1.18 6.46
N TYR A 139 -2.35 1.59 6.33
CA TYR A 139 -2.72 2.79 5.59
C TYR A 139 -2.43 4.07 6.39
N TYR A 140 -2.29 5.17 5.67
CA TYR A 140 -1.87 6.46 6.20
C TYR A 140 -2.72 6.98 7.37
N GLN A 141 -4.03 6.67 7.39
CA GLN A 141 -4.93 7.09 8.47
C GLN A 141 -4.53 6.50 9.83
N ASP A 142 -4.19 5.21 9.84
CA ASP A 142 -3.76 4.53 11.07
C ASP A 142 -2.30 4.83 11.38
N ASN A 143 -1.43 4.86 10.36
CA ASN A 143 -0.02 5.17 10.53
C ASN A 143 0.20 6.56 11.13
N GLY A 144 -0.58 7.55 10.73
CA GLY A 144 -0.52 8.89 11.32
C GLY A 144 -0.78 8.87 12.83
N LYS A 145 -1.85 8.17 13.25
CA LYS A 145 -2.17 8.00 14.69
C LYS A 145 -1.09 7.20 15.42
N ILE A 146 -0.62 6.09 14.83
CA ILE A 146 0.41 5.22 15.41
C ILE A 146 1.69 6.01 15.66
N VAL A 147 2.19 6.74 14.66
CA VAL A 147 3.41 7.53 14.79
C VAL A 147 3.23 8.64 15.84
N THR A 148 2.13 9.39 15.76
CA THR A 148 1.86 10.47 16.74
C THR A 148 1.79 9.93 18.17
N GLN A 149 1.08 8.83 18.43
CA GLN A 149 1.03 8.21 19.76
C GLN A 149 2.39 7.68 20.21
N ALA A 150 3.17 7.11 19.30
CA ALA A 150 4.54 6.67 19.62
C ALA A 150 5.43 7.85 20.06
N ARG A 151 5.34 8.99 19.36
CA ARG A 151 6.08 10.22 19.74
C ARG A 151 5.62 10.76 21.10
N GLN A 152 4.33 10.71 21.40
CA GLN A 152 3.78 11.07 22.72
C GLN A 152 4.31 10.17 23.85
N LEU A 153 4.55 8.89 23.55
CA LEU A 153 5.20 7.94 24.47
C LEU A 153 6.73 8.11 24.53
N GLY A 154 7.31 9.12 23.87
CA GLY A 154 8.74 9.42 23.88
C GLY A 154 9.57 8.57 22.90
N CYS A 155 8.95 7.76 22.06
CA CYS A 155 9.65 6.97 21.05
C CYS A 155 10.23 7.87 19.95
N LYS A 156 11.56 7.79 19.75
CA LYS A 156 12.27 8.49 18.67
C LYS A 156 12.75 7.55 17.57
N LYS A 157 12.40 6.28 17.65
CA LYS A 157 12.82 5.28 16.65
C LYS A 157 12.18 5.55 15.29
N PRO A 158 12.89 5.25 14.19
CA PRO A 158 12.33 5.36 12.86
C PRO A 158 11.20 4.35 12.65
N PHE A 159 10.19 4.77 11.88
CA PHE A 159 9.18 3.87 11.36
C PHE A 159 9.48 3.53 9.91
N MET A 160 9.16 2.31 9.51
CA MET A 160 9.20 1.84 8.14
C MET A 160 7.80 1.42 7.71
N GLY A 161 7.41 1.75 6.50
CA GLY A 161 6.10 1.43 5.95
C GLY A 161 6.13 0.98 4.50
N ALA A 162 5.02 0.43 4.06
CA ALA A 162 4.76 0.07 2.67
C ALA A 162 3.99 1.20 1.95
N ASP A 163 3.54 0.97 0.73
CA ASP A 163 2.92 1.99 -0.14
C ASP A 163 1.66 2.64 0.46
N GLY A 164 0.98 1.98 1.39
CA GLY A 164 -0.15 2.55 2.14
C GLY A 164 0.16 3.79 2.98
N TRP A 165 1.44 4.19 3.12
CA TRP A 165 1.85 5.45 3.75
C TRP A 165 1.66 6.66 2.84
N ALA A 166 1.50 6.46 1.54
CA ALA A 166 1.32 7.55 0.59
C ALA A 166 0.05 8.36 0.94
N GLY A 167 0.20 9.67 1.13
CA GLY A 167 -0.88 10.56 1.55
C GLY A 167 -0.96 10.81 3.06
N ILE A 168 0.01 10.32 3.87
CA ILE A 168 0.05 10.59 5.31
C ILE A 168 0.22 12.09 5.62
N ILE A 169 0.81 12.84 4.70
CA ILE A 169 1.01 14.30 4.73
C ILE A 169 0.85 14.85 3.32
N GLY A 170 0.34 16.06 3.19
CA GLY A 170 0.22 16.77 1.91
C GLY A 170 -0.99 16.40 1.06
N GLY A 171 -1.96 15.67 1.60
CA GLY A 171 -3.27 15.41 0.98
C GLY A 171 -4.34 16.40 1.46
N GLU A 172 -5.61 15.98 1.44
CA GLU A 172 -6.74 16.80 1.95
C GLU A 172 -6.57 17.20 3.41
N GLN A 173 -5.86 16.39 4.19
CA GLN A 173 -5.45 16.68 5.56
C GLN A 173 -4.15 15.94 5.89
N ASP A 174 -3.40 16.48 6.85
CA ASP A 174 -2.25 15.80 7.42
C ASP A 174 -2.70 14.86 8.54
N TYR A 175 -2.26 13.59 8.48
CA TYR A 175 -2.58 12.57 9.49
C TYR A 175 -1.54 12.51 10.62
N ALA A 176 -0.36 13.07 10.38
CA ALA A 176 0.69 13.29 11.38
C ALA A 176 1.46 14.57 11.03
N SER A 177 2.13 15.16 12.02
CA SER A 177 2.99 16.32 11.76
C SER A 177 4.28 15.90 11.04
N ALA A 178 4.85 16.81 10.23
CA ALA A 178 6.15 16.58 9.59
C ALA A 178 7.26 16.25 10.62
N ALA A 179 7.20 16.86 11.81
CA ALA A 179 8.14 16.61 12.88
C ALA A 179 8.02 15.17 13.45
N ASP A 180 6.80 14.62 13.54
CA ASP A 180 6.59 13.25 13.99
C ASP A 180 7.08 12.23 12.95
N LEU A 181 7.01 12.59 11.67
CA LEU A 181 7.41 11.74 10.55
C LEU A 181 8.90 11.82 10.21
N GLU A 182 9.65 12.72 10.85
CA GLU A 182 11.09 12.81 10.59
C GLU A 182 11.81 11.49 10.89
N GLY A 183 12.64 11.05 9.94
CA GLY A 183 13.36 9.77 10.00
C GLY A 183 12.49 8.54 9.72
N CYS A 184 11.22 8.69 9.33
CA CYS A 184 10.39 7.60 8.85
C CYS A 184 10.61 7.35 7.35
N PHE A 185 10.42 6.11 6.91
CA PHE A 185 10.64 5.66 5.53
C PHE A 185 9.47 4.82 5.05
N TYR A 186 9.14 4.90 3.79
CA TYR A 186 8.22 3.94 3.19
C TYR A 186 8.64 3.61 1.76
N CYS A 187 8.29 2.42 1.28
CA CYS A 187 8.50 2.05 -0.11
C CYS A 187 7.35 2.57 -0.98
N SER A 188 7.69 3.02 -2.19
CA SER A 188 6.73 3.55 -3.15
C SER A 188 7.10 3.11 -4.55
N ALA A 189 6.11 2.76 -5.36
CA ALA A 189 6.30 2.46 -6.78
C ALA A 189 6.50 3.73 -7.64
N PHE A 190 6.18 4.90 -7.09
CA PHE A 190 6.25 6.18 -7.79
C PHE A 190 6.89 7.26 -6.92
N VAL A 191 7.73 8.08 -7.57
CA VAL A 191 8.36 9.26 -6.94
C VAL A 191 8.22 10.43 -7.89
N ALA A 192 7.49 11.48 -7.50
CA ALA A 192 7.22 12.66 -8.34
C ALA A 192 8.49 13.40 -8.78
N SER A 193 9.59 13.30 -8.01
CA SER A 193 10.89 13.87 -8.36
C SER A 193 11.74 13.02 -9.30
N ASN A 194 11.26 11.86 -9.76
CA ASN A 194 11.98 11.03 -10.74
C ASN A 194 12.17 11.85 -12.04
N PRO A 195 13.41 11.99 -12.56
CA PRO A 195 13.71 12.82 -13.73
C PRO A 195 13.27 12.23 -15.07
N ASP A 196 12.70 11.03 -15.11
CA ASP A 196 12.18 10.43 -16.34
C ASP A 196 11.14 11.35 -17.01
N GLU A 197 11.27 11.57 -18.32
CA GLU A 197 10.42 12.50 -19.07
C GLU A 197 8.93 12.15 -18.99
N LYS A 198 8.59 10.87 -18.98
CA LYS A 198 7.19 10.42 -18.87
C LYS A 198 6.62 10.73 -17.49
N VAL A 199 7.45 10.51 -16.44
CA VAL A 199 7.07 10.84 -15.06
C VAL A 199 6.84 12.35 -14.94
N GLN A 200 7.78 13.18 -15.43
CA GLN A 200 7.66 14.64 -15.36
C GLN A 200 6.49 15.17 -16.20
N HIS A 201 6.19 14.56 -17.35
CA HIS A 201 5.01 14.90 -18.13
C HIS A 201 3.71 14.61 -17.35
N PHE A 202 3.62 13.44 -16.72
CA PHE A 202 2.48 13.07 -15.88
C PHE A 202 2.34 14.01 -14.68
N VAL A 203 3.42 14.27 -13.93
CA VAL A 203 3.42 15.17 -12.77
C VAL A 203 2.93 16.56 -13.17
N LYS A 204 3.43 17.10 -14.28
CA LYS A 204 3.04 18.40 -14.78
C LYS A 204 1.55 18.45 -15.13
N ALA A 205 1.08 17.50 -15.94
CA ALA A 205 -0.32 17.44 -16.40
C ALA A 205 -1.28 17.28 -15.20
N TYR A 206 -0.92 16.42 -14.25
CA TYR A 206 -1.71 16.20 -13.04
C TYR A 206 -1.78 17.47 -12.19
N THR A 207 -0.63 18.13 -11.98
CA THR A 207 -0.57 19.35 -11.16
C THR A 207 -1.32 20.51 -11.82
N GLU A 208 -1.28 20.63 -13.15
CA GLU A 208 -2.05 21.63 -13.89
C GLU A 208 -3.56 21.42 -13.77
N GLU A 209 -4.02 20.17 -13.73
CA GLU A 209 -5.45 19.83 -13.63
C GLU A 209 -5.99 19.93 -12.21
N TYR A 210 -5.25 19.43 -11.22
CA TYR A 210 -5.74 19.26 -9.84
C TYR A 210 -5.14 20.26 -8.83
N GLY A 211 -4.11 21.02 -9.20
CA GLY A 211 -3.49 22.02 -8.33
C GLY A 211 -2.53 21.47 -7.27
N GLU A 212 -2.29 20.16 -7.27
CA GLU A 212 -1.40 19.45 -6.31
C GLU A 212 -0.54 18.41 -7.01
N ALA A 213 0.56 18.00 -6.38
CA ALA A 213 1.42 16.94 -6.91
C ALA A 213 0.76 15.56 -6.78
N PRO A 214 0.90 14.67 -7.79
CA PRO A 214 0.33 13.33 -7.71
C PRO A 214 1.03 12.46 -6.66
N THR A 215 0.24 11.64 -5.96
CA THR A 215 0.73 10.59 -5.08
C THR A 215 1.03 9.31 -5.85
N ASN A 216 1.57 8.28 -5.18
CA ASN A 216 1.70 6.93 -5.72
C ASN A 216 0.36 6.38 -6.23
N PHE A 217 -0.73 6.57 -5.49
CA PHE A 217 -2.06 6.08 -5.88
C PHE A 217 -2.59 6.77 -7.15
N CYS A 218 -2.31 8.06 -7.33
CA CYS A 218 -2.69 8.78 -8.54
C CYS A 218 -2.00 8.21 -9.80
N SER A 219 -0.69 7.95 -9.72
CA SER A 219 0.08 7.38 -10.82
C SER A 219 -0.37 5.97 -11.18
N LEU A 220 -0.60 5.13 -10.18
CA LEU A 220 -1.09 3.76 -10.39
C LEU A 220 -2.50 3.74 -10.99
N GLY A 221 -3.38 4.65 -10.56
CA GLY A 221 -4.73 4.83 -11.15
C GLY A 221 -4.65 5.22 -12.63
N TYR A 222 -3.76 6.15 -12.97
CA TYR A 222 -3.51 6.56 -14.35
C TYR A 222 -3.01 5.39 -15.20
N ASP A 223 -2.00 4.66 -14.74
CA ASP A 223 -1.43 3.51 -15.44
C ASP A 223 -2.47 2.40 -15.65
N ALA A 224 -3.25 2.07 -14.63
CA ALA A 224 -4.31 1.07 -14.73
C ALA A 224 -5.39 1.47 -15.75
N ALA A 225 -5.79 2.75 -15.79
CA ALA A 225 -6.71 3.26 -16.79
C ALA A 225 -6.12 3.17 -18.20
N MET A 226 -4.85 3.50 -18.39
CA MET A 226 -4.17 3.40 -19.68
C MET A 226 -4.06 1.95 -20.16
N ILE A 227 -3.78 1.00 -19.27
CA ILE A 227 -3.76 -0.43 -19.58
C ILE A 227 -5.14 -0.88 -20.06
N LEU A 228 -6.20 -0.57 -19.30
CA LEU A 228 -7.56 -0.94 -19.64
C LEU A 228 -8.01 -0.33 -20.98
N CYS A 229 -7.80 0.96 -21.19
CA CYS A 229 -8.12 1.64 -22.44
C CYS A 229 -7.36 1.04 -23.64
N SER A 230 -6.10 0.67 -23.47
CA SER A 230 -5.29 0.02 -24.51
C SER A 230 -5.84 -1.37 -24.87
N ALA A 231 -6.25 -2.13 -23.86
CA ALA A 231 -6.87 -3.44 -24.07
C ALA A 231 -8.19 -3.32 -24.83
N LEU A 232 -9.09 -2.43 -24.41
CA LEU A 232 -10.38 -2.18 -25.08
C LEU A 232 -10.20 -1.75 -26.55
N LYS A 233 -9.30 -0.80 -26.83
CA LYS A 233 -8.96 -0.39 -28.21
C LYS A 233 -8.42 -1.55 -29.06
N THR A 234 -7.72 -2.49 -28.45
CA THR A 234 -7.19 -3.67 -29.14
C THR A 234 -8.30 -4.64 -29.49
N VAL A 235 -9.23 -4.85 -28.56
CA VAL A 235 -10.44 -5.70 -28.79
C VAL A 235 -11.28 -5.14 -29.94
N GLU A 236 -11.57 -3.84 -29.91
CA GLU A 236 -12.32 -3.15 -30.95
C GLU A 236 -11.66 -3.29 -32.32
N LYS A 237 -10.34 -3.02 -32.41
CA LYS A 237 -9.59 -3.18 -33.69
C LYS A 237 -9.59 -4.59 -34.23
N ARG A 238 -9.75 -5.62 -33.40
CA ARG A 238 -9.86 -7.02 -33.80
C ARG A 238 -11.29 -7.42 -34.20
N GLY A 239 -12.25 -6.51 -34.12
CA GLY A 239 -13.64 -6.75 -34.46
C GLY A 239 -14.41 -7.59 -33.43
N TYR A 240 -13.91 -7.71 -32.21
CA TYR A 240 -14.68 -8.29 -31.12
C TYR A 240 -15.64 -7.26 -30.54
N THR A 241 -16.82 -7.72 -30.13
CA THR A 241 -17.77 -6.96 -29.29
C THR A 241 -17.63 -7.39 -27.85
N TYR A 242 -17.81 -6.48 -26.91
CA TYR A 242 -17.82 -6.73 -25.48
C TYR A 242 -19.22 -6.53 -24.91
#